data_566273f5f03891742b0ff9189cd5adde
#
_entry.id   566273f5f03891742b0ff9189cd5adde
#
_cell.length_a   1.000
_cell.length_b   1.000
_cell.length_c   1.000
_cell.angle_alpha   90.00
_cell.angle_beta   90.00
_cell.angle_gamma   90.00
#
_symmetry.space_group_name_H-M   'P 1'
#
loop_
_entity.id
_entity.type
_entity.pdbx_description
1 polymer ?
#
loop_
_entity_poly.entity_id
_entity_poly.type
_entity_poly.pdbx_seq_one_letter_code
_entity_poly.pdbx_strand_id
1 'polypeptide(L)'
;MRSLCMAGVFILAMAWAQVKVNSATPAASPNAASAAHGSDNGRQEAVPASAIAPAAAVITIKGLCPETAPHSTTRAADAACETVITRAEFEKLADVLHMGTGSQTWHQLGSSYPQILVMAHEAERRGVDKQPRFQERLRFARLEILSQELIRQLREEAAQVPEKDVADYYQKNSGEFEQVSLERIVIPNRADQTNKSEDAMTAEAELLHTRAVQGEDFAKLQKEAYDFAGVSGDSEAKPKLGKMRRRGLPPTHAAVFDLKVGQVSEVISDATGHYIYKLDAREIAPLDSVKVEITGRLRQQRTEKVVQSIQQPFTTDINQKYFGAVKEDD
;
A
#
# COMPACT_ATOMS: atom_id res chain seq x y z
N MET A 1 16.75 -33.05 -7.92
CA MET A 1 16.31 -32.50 -6.65
C MET A 1 17.22 -31.31 -6.32
N ARG A 2 16.84 -30.12 -6.70
CA ARG A 2 17.56 -28.87 -6.41
C ARG A 2 16.59 -27.97 -5.68
N SER A 3 16.84 -27.83 -4.36
CA SER A 3 16.09 -26.98 -3.45
C SER A 3 16.35 -25.52 -3.81
N LEU A 4 15.31 -24.78 -4.23
CA LEU A 4 15.36 -23.33 -4.35
C LEU A 4 15.12 -22.74 -2.95
N CYS A 5 16.17 -22.20 -2.34
CA CYS A 5 16.05 -21.30 -1.20
C CYS A 5 15.48 -19.96 -1.69
N MET A 6 14.22 -19.72 -1.40
CA MET A 6 13.64 -18.38 -1.48
C MET A 6 14.12 -17.57 -0.26
N ALA A 7 15.03 -16.62 -0.49
CA ALA A 7 15.41 -15.63 0.51
C ALA A 7 14.28 -14.61 0.62
N GLY A 8 13.49 -14.72 1.67
CA GLY A 8 12.47 -13.73 2.01
C GLY A 8 13.13 -12.41 2.42
N VAL A 9 12.82 -11.33 1.70
CA VAL A 9 13.20 -9.97 2.08
C VAL A 9 12.27 -9.54 3.21
N PHE A 10 12.77 -9.56 4.44
CA PHE A 10 12.08 -8.97 5.59
C PHE A 10 12.10 -7.44 5.47
N ILE A 11 10.97 -6.86 5.14
CA ILE A 11 10.72 -5.42 5.32
C ILE A 11 10.39 -5.23 6.79
N LEU A 12 11.36 -4.79 7.58
CA LEU A 12 11.11 -4.31 8.95
C LEU A 12 10.31 -3.00 8.86
N ALA A 13 9.01 -3.10 9.07
CA ALA A 13 8.18 -1.93 9.33
C ALA A 13 8.56 -1.38 10.71
N MET A 14 9.24 -0.25 10.76
CA MET A 14 9.44 0.49 12.01
C MET A 14 8.09 1.00 12.50
N ALA A 15 7.56 0.35 13.54
CA ALA A 15 6.44 0.86 14.31
C ALA A 15 6.91 2.09 15.11
N TRP A 16 6.49 3.27 14.69
CA TRP A 16 6.62 4.48 15.49
C TRP A 16 5.70 4.34 16.70
N ALA A 17 6.29 4.20 17.88
CA ALA A 17 5.56 4.24 19.14
C ALA A 17 4.92 5.64 19.29
N GLN A 18 3.60 5.70 19.13
CA GLN A 18 2.83 6.90 19.42
C GLN A 18 2.80 7.10 20.94
N VAL A 19 3.45 8.12 21.41
CA VAL A 19 3.27 8.63 22.78
C VAL A 19 1.87 9.24 22.84
N LYS A 20 0.93 8.51 23.45
CA LYS A 20 -0.41 9.06 23.79
C LYS A 20 -0.25 10.11 24.86
N VAL A 21 -0.38 11.37 24.50
CA VAL A 21 -0.64 12.44 25.45
C VAL A 21 -2.12 12.37 25.80
N ASN A 22 -2.43 12.00 27.07
CA ASN A 22 -3.77 12.02 27.61
C ASN A 22 -4.24 13.47 27.72
N SER A 23 -5.10 13.92 26.83
CA SER A 23 -5.87 15.15 26.99
C SER A 23 -7.19 14.80 27.66
N ALA A 24 -7.33 15.15 28.91
CA ALA A 24 -8.59 15.07 29.66
C ALA A 24 -9.61 16.04 29.06
N THR A 25 -10.75 15.51 28.66
CA THR A 25 -11.92 16.27 28.20
C THR A 25 -12.71 16.76 29.42
N PRO A 26 -13.05 18.02 29.54
CA PRO A 26 -14.10 18.46 30.49
C PRO A 26 -15.48 18.34 29.86
N ALA A 27 -16.41 17.88 30.68
CA ALA A 27 -17.80 17.61 30.35
C ALA A 27 -18.57 18.86 29.89
N ALA A 28 -19.50 18.63 28.92
CA ALA A 28 -20.46 19.58 28.45
C ALA A 28 -21.59 19.81 29.49
N SER A 29 -22.04 21.04 29.62
CA SER A 29 -23.37 21.41 30.12
C SER A 29 -24.01 22.48 29.23
N PRO A 30 -25.32 22.44 29.04
CA PRO A 30 -26.01 23.18 27.99
C PRO A 30 -26.66 24.49 28.47
N ASN A 31 -27.01 25.32 27.45
CA ASN A 31 -27.90 26.48 27.45
C ASN A 31 -27.30 27.87 27.71
N ALA A 32 -27.34 28.70 26.68
CA ALA A 32 -28.32 29.78 26.55
C ALA A 32 -28.03 30.61 25.29
N ALA A 33 -29.11 31.15 24.76
CA ALA A 33 -29.31 31.80 23.47
C ALA A 33 -28.54 33.14 23.25
N SER A 34 -28.30 33.39 21.95
CA SER A 34 -28.44 34.68 21.24
C SER A 34 -27.61 35.88 21.67
N ALA A 35 -26.65 36.24 20.82
CA ALA A 35 -26.45 37.63 20.36
C ALA A 35 -25.48 37.61 19.14
N ALA A 36 -25.94 38.10 18.02
CA ALA A 36 -25.14 38.32 16.82
C ALA A 36 -24.09 39.42 17.11
N HIS A 37 -22.82 39.08 17.01
CA HIS A 37 -21.74 40.04 16.73
C HIS A 37 -20.85 39.42 15.67
N GLY A 38 -20.84 40.01 14.49
CA GLY A 38 -19.95 39.70 13.40
C GLY A 38 -18.49 39.89 13.87
N SER A 39 -17.79 38.81 14.03
CA SER A 39 -16.33 38.80 14.08
C SER A 39 -15.88 38.30 12.72
N ASP A 40 -15.39 39.22 11.93
CA ASP A 40 -14.63 38.99 10.71
C ASP A 40 -13.34 38.22 11.11
N ASN A 41 -13.45 36.88 11.19
CA ASN A 41 -12.31 36.00 11.28
C ASN A 41 -11.69 35.95 9.89
N GLY A 42 -10.80 36.89 9.61
CA GLY A 42 -9.91 36.89 8.46
C GLY A 42 -9.24 35.53 8.36
N ARG A 43 -9.84 34.65 7.56
CA ARG A 43 -9.24 33.43 7.06
C ARG A 43 -8.09 33.89 6.18
N GLN A 44 -6.89 34.01 6.74
CA GLN A 44 -5.70 34.23 5.94
C GLN A 44 -5.63 33.03 4.96
N GLU A 45 -6.00 33.30 3.71
CA GLU A 45 -5.77 32.35 2.61
C GLU A 45 -4.28 32.08 2.60
N ALA A 46 -3.90 30.80 2.74
CA ALA A 46 -2.52 30.39 2.69
C ALA A 46 -1.98 30.79 1.31
N VAL A 47 -1.02 31.71 1.30
CA VAL A 47 -0.30 32.13 0.09
C VAL A 47 0.28 30.86 -0.56
N PRO A 48 0.07 30.63 -1.88
CA PRO A 48 0.63 29.44 -2.52
C PRO A 48 2.15 29.40 -2.30
N ALA A 49 2.69 28.22 -1.94
CA ALA A 49 4.10 28.03 -1.61
C ALA A 49 5.04 28.62 -2.68
N SER A 50 4.64 28.62 -3.95
CA SER A 50 5.37 29.23 -5.07
C SER A 50 5.51 30.76 -4.99
N ALA A 51 4.69 31.45 -4.21
CA ALA A 51 4.76 32.91 -4.04
C ALA A 51 5.77 33.35 -2.98
N ILE A 52 6.30 32.43 -2.16
CA ILE A 52 7.31 32.72 -1.14
C ILE A 52 8.70 32.60 -1.78
N ALA A 53 9.58 33.60 -1.58
CA ALA A 53 10.94 33.53 -2.14
C ALA A 53 11.74 32.35 -1.55
N PRO A 54 12.63 31.69 -2.32
CA PRO A 54 13.44 30.55 -1.81
C PRO A 54 14.25 30.86 -0.56
N ALA A 55 14.77 32.07 -0.44
CA ALA A 55 15.55 32.57 0.68
C ALA A 55 14.68 33.07 1.87
N ALA A 56 13.36 33.11 1.72
CA ALA A 56 12.49 33.57 2.79
C ALA A 56 12.47 32.57 3.96
N ALA A 57 12.46 33.08 5.17
CA ALA A 57 12.31 32.29 6.39
C ALA A 57 10.92 31.64 6.42
N VAL A 58 10.87 30.32 6.59
CA VAL A 58 9.64 29.57 6.78
C VAL A 58 9.52 28.98 8.19
N ILE A 59 10.65 28.80 8.89
CA ILE A 59 10.72 28.43 10.30
C ILE A 59 11.80 29.29 10.95
N THR A 60 11.50 29.86 12.12
CA THR A 60 12.44 30.61 12.94
C THR A 60 12.42 30.08 14.35
N ILE A 61 13.57 29.66 14.87
CA ILE A 61 13.72 29.11 16.22
C ILE A 61 14.59 30.05 17.03
N LYS A 62 13.98 30.80 17.95
CA LYS A 62 14.70 31.70 18.85
C LYS A 62 15.28 30.90 20.00
N GLY A 63 16.48 31.25 20.43
CA GLY A 63 17.21 30.55 21.49
C GLY A 63 17.92 29.27 21.06
N LEU A 64 17.97 28.99 19.76
CA LEU A 64 18.75 27.90 19.17
C LEU A 64 19.88 28.50 18.31
N CYS A 65 21.13 28.17 18.63
CA CYS A 65 22.28 28.59 17.83
C CYS A 65 22.42 27.73 16.58
N PRO A 66 22.80 28.33 15.42
CA PRO A 66 23.12 27.56 14.21
C PRO A 66 24.29 26.58 14.47
N GLU A 67 24.32 25.44 13.81
CA GLU A 67 25.41 24.44 13.90
C GLU A 67 26.81 25.02 13.62
N THR A 68 26.88 26.08 12.82
CA THR A 68 28.14 26.80 12.49
C THR A 68 28.61 27.74 13.58
N ALA A 69 27.78 28.00 14.61
CA ALA A 69 28.19 28.85 15.72
C ALA A 69 29.06 28.04 16.70
N PRO A 70 30.08 28.66 17.33
CA PRO A 70 30.84 27.98 18.39
C PRO A 70 29.90 27.58 19.50
N HIS A 71 29.87 26.30 19.85
CA HIS A 71 29.00 25.75 20.89
C HIS A 71 29.26 26.47 22.22
N SER A 72 28.30 27.24 22.66
CA SER A 72 28.36 27.88 23.99
C SER A 72 27.98 26.88 25.06
N THR A 73 28.76 26.85 26.12
CA THR A 73 28.49 26.00 27.28
C THR A 73 27.45 26.61 28.25
N THR A 74 26.95 27.81 27.98
CA THR A 74 26.04 28.52 28.88
C THR A 74 24.70 28.83 28.18
N ARG A 75 23.60 28.47 28.86
CA ARG A 75 22.22 28.70 28.40
C ARG A 75 21.89 30.21 28.19
N ALA A 76 22.63 31.12 28.81
CA ALA A 76 22.45 32.55 28.62
C ALA A 76 22.97 33.05 27.26
N ALA A 77 23.99 32.42 26.70
CA ALA A 77 24.48 32.76 25.36
C ALA A 77 23.54 32.24 24.23
N ASP A 78 22.83 31.14 24.48
CA ASP A 78 21.86 30.61 23.55
C ASP A 78 20.63 31.50 23.38
N ALA A 79 20.26 32.27 24.41
CA ALA A 79 19.08 33.14 24.39
C ALA A 79 19.14 34.28 23.33
N ALA A 80 20.34 34.63 22.89
CA ALA A 80 20.54 35.62 21.81
C ALA A 80 20.63 35.00 20.41
N CYS A 81 20.64 33.66 20.31
CA CYS A 81 20.76 32.94 19.04
C CYS A 81 19.40 32.78 18.36
N GLU A 82 19.47 32.73 17.04
CA GLU A 82 18.31 32.44 16.18
C GLU A 82 18.74 31.51 15.06
N THR A 83 18.03 30.39 14.91
CA THR A 83 18.17 29.51 13.76
C THR A 83 17.01 29.73 12.82
N VAL A 84 17.31 30.09 11.58
CA VAL A 84 16.35 30.34 10.50
C VAL A 84 16.46 29.22 9.49
N ILE A 85 15.33 28.63 9.13
CA ILE A 85 15.21 27.66 8.05
C ILE A 85 14.47 28.36 6.93
N THR A 86 15.13 28.46 5.79
CA THR A 86 14.56 29.07 4.58
C THR A 86 13.62 28.08 3.88
N ARG A 87 12.78 28.61 2.98
CA ARG A 87 11.93 27.78 2.12
C ARG A 87 12.75 26.72 1.36
N ALA A 88 13.88 27.13 0.75
CA ALA A 88 14.71 26.22 -0.02
C ALA A 88 15.30 25.08 0.82
N GLU A 89 15.73 25.38 2.06
CA GLU A 89 16.24 24.35 2.98
C GLU A 89 15.13 23.38 3.42
N PHE A 90 13.94 23.91 3.72
CA PHE A 90 12.80 23.09 4.11
C PHE A 90 12.34 22.17 2.96
N GLU A 91 12.24 22.72 1.74
CA GLU A 91 11.88 21.93 0.54
C GLU A 91 12.92 20.85 0.24
N LYS A 92 14.20 21.16 0.37
CA LYS A 92 15.28 20.18 0.23
C LYS A 92 15.18 19.06 1.27
N LEU A 93 14.86 19.39 2.52
CA LEU A 93 14.64 18.40 3.58
C LEU A 93 13.45 17.49 3.24
N ALA A 94 12.33 18.08 2.81
CA ALA A 94 11.13 17.33 2.45
C ALA A 94 11.40 16.39 1.25
N ASP A 95 12.19 16.82 0.28
CA ASP A 95 12.60 16.03 -0.87
C ASP A 95 13.48 14.84 -0.45
N VAL A 96 14.52 15.07 0.36
CA VAL A 96 15.41 14.03 0.89
C VAL A 96 14.64 13.00 1.73
N LEU A 97 13.63 13.43 2.47
CA LEU A 97 12.75 12.54 3.25
C LEU A 97 11.67 11.87 2.39
N HIS A 98 11.64 12.15 1.08
CA HIS A 98 10.65 11.62 0.12
C HIS A 98 9.20 11.89 0.55
N MET A 99 8.99 13.04 1.18
CA MET A 99 7.66 13.44 1.64
C MET A 99 6.86 13.99 0.47
N GLY A 100 5.64 13.49 0.30
CA GLY A 100 4.72 14.01 -0.72
C GLY A 100 4.44 15.51 -0.51
N THR A 101 4.09 16.21 -1.59
CA THR A 101 3.81 17.66 -1.62
C THR A 101 2.47 18.07 -0.99
N GLY A 102 1.81 17.16 -0.27
CA GLY A 102 0.53 17.44 0.41
C GLY A 102 0.70 18.45 1.56
N SER A 103 -0.17 19.45 1.61
CA SER A 103 -0.14 20.52 2.61
C SER A 103 -0.14 20.00 4.05
N GLN A 104 -0.87 18.91 4.33
CA GLN A 104 -0.93 18.30 5.66
C GLN A 104 0.41 17.68 6.07
N THR A 105 1.09 16.98 5.16
CA THR A 105 2.39 16.34 5.41
C THR A 105 3.47 17.40 5.68
N TRP A 106 3.46 18.47 4.90
CA TRP A 106 4.37 19.61 5.06
C TRP A 106 4.13 20.35 6.37
N HIS A 107 2.86 20.54 6.75
CA HIS A 107 2.52 21.16 8.03
C HIS A 107 3.00 20.31 9.21
N GLN A 108 2.88 19.00 9.12
CA GLN A 108 3.36 18.05 10.12
C GLN A 108 4.89 18.10 10.25
N LEU A 109 5.63 18.11 9.13
CA LEU A 109 7.08 18.28 9.14
C LEU A 109 7.46 19.63 9.72
N GLY A 110 6.82 20.73 9.28
CA GLY A 110 7.09 22.08 9.76
C GLY A 110 6.87 22.26 11.26
N SER A 111 5.96 21.51 11.86
CA SER A 111 5.71 21.56 13.31
C SER A 111 6.62 20.63 14.10
N SER A 112 7.04 19.48 13.55
CA SER A 112 7.89 18.50 14.26
C SER A 112 9.38 18.79 14.13
N TYR A 113 9.83 19.32 13.00
CA TYR A 113 11.25 19.54 12.74
C TYR A 113 11.93 20.52 13.72
N PRO A 114 11.32 21.66 14.10
CA PRO A 114 11.88 22.53 15.14
C PRO A 114 12.08 21.81 16.48
N GLN A 115 11.16 20.94 16.87
CA GLN A 115 11.27 20.18 18.11
C GLN A 115 12.44 19.19 18.06
N ILE A 116 12.64 18.54 16.91
CA ILE A 116 13.78 17.64 16.68
C ILE A 116 15.10 18.41 16.83
N LEU A 117 15.22 19.60 16.21
CA LEU A 117 16.41 20.42 16.28
C LEU A 117 16.73 20.86 17.72
N VAL A 118 15.73 21.32 18.46
CA VAL A 118 15.92 21.73 19.86
C VAL A 118 16.36 20.56 20.73
N MET A 119 15.74 19.38 20.55
CA MET A 119 16.10 18.17 21.32
C MET A 119 17.47 17.64 20.93
N ALA A 120 17.84 17.70 19.65
CA ALA A 120 19.16 17.31 19.18
C ALA A 120 20.25 18.22 19.78
N HIS A 121 20.06 19.54 19.72
CA HIS A 121 20.97 20.50 20.32
C HIS A 121 21.18 20.26 21.82
N GLU A 122 20.10 20.02 22.58
CA GLU A 122 20.23 19.73 24.00
C GLU A 122 20.91 18.36 24.26
N ALA A 123 20.70 17.38 23.41
CA ALA A 123 21.38 16.09 23.51
C ALA A 123 22.90 16.21 23.26
N GLU A 124 23.31 17.02 22.30
CA GLU A 124 24.73 17.35 22.04
C GLU A 124 25.37 18.08 23.22
N ARG A 125 24.68 19.08 23.81
CA ARG A 125 25.14 19.77 25.02
C ARG A 125 25.36 18.79 26.17
N ARG A 126 24.57 17.74 26.26
CA ARG A 126 24.70 16.68 27.30
C ARG A 126 25.71 15.60 26.91
N GLY A 127 26.35 15.71 25.75
CA GLY A 127 27.32 14.73 25.25
C GLY A 127 26.71 13.36 24.91
N VAL A 128 25.41 13.31 24.58
CA VAL A 128 24.72 12.07 24.15
C VAL A 128 25.32 11.56 22.85
N ASP A 129 25.70 12.47 21.95
CA ASP A 129 26.36 12.23 20.68
C ASP A 129 27.70 11.49 20.83
N LYS A 130 28.41 11.69 21.95
CA LYS A 130 29.71 11.07 22.27
C LYS A 130 29.59 9.69 22.93
N GLN A 131 28.38 9.29 23.32
CA GLN A 131 28.18 8.00 23.98
C GLN A 131 28.38 6.82 23.02
N PRO A 132 29.06 5.73 23.46
CA PRO A 132 29.30 4.55 22.61
C PRO A 132 28.03 3.99 21.98
N ARG A 133 26.91 3.94 22.74
CA ARG A 133 25.61 3.47 22.24
C ARG A 133 25.09 4.31 21.09
N PHE A 134 25.25 5.63 21.17
CA PHE A 134 24.82 6.54 20.10
C PHE A 134 25.67 6.31 18.84
N GLN A 135 27.00 6.19 19.00
CA GLN A 135 27.92 5.96 17.90
C GLN A 135 27.62 4.63 17.16
N GLU A 136 27.31 3.56 17.91
CA GLU A 136 26.92 2.27 17.28
C GLU A 136 25.58 2.39 16.52
N ARG A 137 24.59 3.09 17.07
CA ARG A 137 23.32 3.36 16.39
C ARG A 137 23.52 4.19 15.13
N LEU A 138 24.36 5.23 15.19
CA LEU A 138 24.66 6.07 14.03
C LEU A 138 25.38 5.26 12.93
N ARG A 139 26.32 4.38 13.31
CA ARG A 139 26.99 3.47 12.38
C ARG A 139 25.98 2.55 11.69
N PHE A 140 25.06 1.96 12.43
CA PHE A 140 24.04 1.08 11.87
C PHE A 140 23.08 1.86 10.96
N ALA A 141 22.56 3.00 11.41
CA ALA A 141 21.68 3.85 10.62
C ALA A 141 22.33 4.28 9.28
N ARG A 142 23.65 4.58 9.30
CA ARG A 142 24.39 4.89 8.07
C ARG A 142 24.39 3.70 7.09
N LEU A 143 24.55 2.47 7.57
CA LEU A 143 24.52 1.26 6.72
C LEU A 143 23.12 1.05 6.13
N GLU A 144 22.07 1.25 6.93
CA GLU A 144 20.68 1.16 6.46
C GLU A 144 20.41 2.19 5.35
N ILE A 145 20.79 3.46 5.57
CA ILE A 145 20.59 4.54 4.59
C ILE A 145 21.36 4.22 3.30
N LEU A 146 22.62 3.80 3.38
CA LEU A 146 23.41 3.43 2.20
C LEU A 146 22.76 2.28 1.42
N SER A 147 22.24 1.27 2.11
CA SER A 147 21.56 0.13 1.48
C SER A 147 20.28 0.58 0.78
N GLN A 148 19.48 1.43 1.43
CA GLN A 148 18.23 1.96 0.88
C GLN A 148 18.50 2.85 -0.35
N GLU A 149 19.50 3.73 -0.28
CA GLU A 149 19.88 4.62 -1.38
C GLU A 149 20.37 3.83 -2.60
N LEU A 150 21.17 2.77 -2.39
CA LEU A 150 21.59 1.90 -3.48
C LEU A 150 20.37 1.23 -4.14
N ILE A 151 19.46 0.66 -3.35
CA ILE A 151 18.25 0.02 -3.90
C ILE A 151 17.41 1.04 -4.68
N ARG A 152 17.29 2.28 -4.20
CA ARG A 152 16.59 3.35 -4.91
C ARG A 152 17.26 3.64 -6.25
N GLN A 153 18.57 3.84 -6.26
CA GLN A 153 19.35 4.07 -7.49
C GLN A 153 19.17 2.93 -8.50
N LEU A 154 19.27 1.68 -8.05
CA LEU A 154 19.08 0.51 -8.92
C LEU A 154 17.66 0.45 -9.51
N ARG A 155 16.64 0.88 -8.77
CA ARG A 155 15.27 0.99 -9.28
C ARG A 155 15.12 2.08 -10.32
N GLU A 156 15.78 3.22 -10.14
CA GLU A 156 15.81 4.31 -11.11
C GLU A 156 16.50 3.90 -12.40
N GLU A 157 17.64 3.23 -12.31
CA GLU A 157 18.35 2.66 -13.46
C GLU A 157 17.48 1.62 -14.20
N ALA A 158 16.79 0.75 -13.44
CA ALA A 158 15.87 -0.25 -14.00
C ALA A 158 14.58 0.36 -14.58
N ALA A 159 14.27 1.62 -14.28
CA ALA A 159 13.03 2.27 -14.73
C ALA A 159 12.96 2.44 -16.26
N GLN A 160 14.10 2.52 -16.95
CA GLN A 160 14.18 2.62 -18.38
C GLN A 160 14.00 1.25 -19.05
N VAL A 161 12.74 0.89 -19.35
CA VAL A 161 12.42 -0.36 -20.05
C VAL A 161 12.16 -0.05 -21.53
N PRO A 162 12.99 -0.55 -22.46
CA PRO A 162 12.77 -0.36 -23.89
C PRO A 162 11.43 -0.96 -24.34
N GLU A 163 10.75 -0.31 -25.26
CA GLU A 163 9.47 -0.83 -25.82
C GLU A 163 9.63 -2.21 -26.46
N LYS A 164 10.79 -2.46 -27.07
CA LYS A 164 11.13 -3.77 -27.62
C LYS A 164 11.06 -4.87 -26.55
N ASP A 165 11.58 -4.64 -25.35
CA ASP A 165 11.58 -5.63 -24.28
C ASP A 165 10.15 -5.90 -23.78
N VAL A 166 9.30 -4.87 -23.77
CA VAL A 166 7.88 -5.01 -23.45
C VAL A 166 7.16 -5.86 -24.49
N ALA A 167 7.40 -5.59 -25.77
CA ALA A 167 6.82 -6.36 -26.87
C ALA A 167 7.31 -7.82 -26.87
N ASP A 168 8.62 -8.04 -26.69
CA ASP A 168 9.22 -9.36 -26.61
C ASP A 168 8.66 -10.18 -25.43
N TYR A 169 8.48 -9.51 -24.25
CA TYR A 169 7.86 -10.14 -23.10
C TYR A 169 6.43 -10.56 -23.37
N TYR A 170 5.62 -9.66 -23.94
CA TYR A 170 4.24 -9.93 -24.29
C TYR A 170 4.11 -11.14 -25.25
N GLN A 171 4.92 -11.17 -26.30
CA GLN A 171 4.90 -12.27 -27.26
C GLN A 171 5.26 -13.62 -26.62
N LYS A 172 6.30 -13.63 -25.78
CA LYS A 172 6.78 -14.85 -25.11
C LYS A 172 5.83 -15.37 -24.03
N ASN A 173 5.04 -14.48 -23.43
CA ASN A 173 4.19 -14.79 -22.29
C ASN A 173 2.71 -14.47 -22.55
N SER A 174 2.27 -14.53 -23.81
CA SER A 174 0.90 -14.13 -24.20
C SER A 174 -0.19 -14.87 -23.44
N GLY A 175 0.03 -16.14 -23.08
CA GLY A 175 -0.90 -16.92 -22.27
C GLY A 175 -1.16 -16.35 -20.86
N GLU A 176 -0.21 -15.59 -20.28
CA GLU A 176 -0.42 -14.93 -18.98
C GLU A 176 -1.44 -13.79 -19.06
N PHE A 177 -1.69 -13.29 -20.27
CA PHE A 177 -2.62 -12.19 -20.55
C PHE A 177 -3.97 -12.69 -21.08
N GLU A 178 -4.19 -14.00 -20.98
CA GLU A 178 -5.50 -14.56 -21.29
C GLU A 178 -6.55 -13.97 -20.33
N GLN A 179 -7.65 -13.53 -20.89
CA GLN A 179 -8.84 -13.09 -20.19
C GLN A 179 -10.09 -13.72 -20.78
N VAL A 180 -11.06 -13.95 -19.91
CA VAL A 180 -12.34 -14.55 -20.27
C VAL A 180 -13.47 -13.61 -19.90
N SER A 181 -14.50 -13.58 -20.75
CA SER A 181 -15.77 -12.97 -20.41
C SER A 181 -16.68 -14.03 -19.83
N LEU A 182 -17.20 -13.79 -18.63
CA LEU A 182 -18.00 -14.74 -17.87
C LEU A 182 -19.38 -14.17 -17.55
N GLU A 183 -20.38 -15.04 -17.61
CA GLU A 183 -21.63 -14.88 -16.86
C GLU A 183 -21.58 -15.78 -15.64
N ARG A 184 -22.27 -15.39 -14.57
CA ARG A 184 -22.29 -16.11 -13.30
C ARG A 184 -23.69 -16.09 -12.69
N ILE A 185 -24.12 -17.23 -12.17
CA ILE A 185 -25.21 -17.35 -11.23
C ILE A 185 -24.57 -17.62 -9.87
N VAL A 186 -25.03 -16.94 -8.82
CA VAL A 186 -24.59 -17.16 -7.45
C VAL A 186 -25.80 -17.32 -6.53
N ILE A 187 -25.81 -18.39 -5.76
CA ILE A 187 -26.71 -18.59 -4.63
C ILE A 187 -25.89 -18.33 -3.38
N PRO A 188 -25.98 -17.15 -2.76
CA PRO A 188 -25.14 -16.81 -1.61
C PRO A 188 -25.57 -17.62 -0.39
N ASN A 189 -24.58 -18.12 0.35
CA ASN A 189 -24.82 -18.78 1.62
C ASN A 189 -25.14 -17.74 2.70
N ARG A 190 -26.43 -17.67 3.10
CA ARG A 190 -26.96 -16.79 4.13
C ARG A 190 -27.66 -17.62 5.21
N ALA A 191 -26.96 -18.58 5.78
CA ALA A 191 -27.51 -19.51 6.76
C ALA A 191 -28.23 -18.83 7.96
N ASP A 192 -27.76 -17.64 8.33
CA ASP A 192 -28.28 -16.83 9.43
C ASP A 192 -29.53 -15.98 9.04
N GLN A 193 -29.86 -15.86 7.75
CA GLN A 193 -30.97 -15.03 7.27
C GLN A 193 -32.09 -15.84 6.59
N THR A 194 -31.81 -17.10 6.24
CA THR A 194 -32.76 -17.99 5.60
C THR A 194 -32.87 -19.28 6.40
N ASN A 195 -34.11 -19.74 6.69
CA ASN A 195 -34.33 -21.06 7.32
C ASN A 195 -34.11 -22.23 6.34
N LYS A 196 -33.23 -22.06 5.34
CA LYS A 196 -32.97 -23.11 4.33
C LYS A 196 -31.72 -23.88 4.69
N SER A 197 -31.81 -25.20 4.56
CA SER A 197 -30.69 -26.11 4.81
C SER A 197 -29.66 -26.03 3.67
N GLU A 198 -28.45 -26.44 3.93
CA GLU A 198 -27.39 -26.61 2.92
C GLU A 198 -27.84 -27.54 1.78
N ASP A 199 -28.54 -28.62 2.10
CA ASP A 199 -29.10 -29.56 1.11
C ASP A 199 -30.09 -28.87 0.20
N ALA A 200 -30.93 -27.95 0.71
CA ALA A 200 -31.88 -27.21 -0.10
C ALA A 200 -31.15 -26.19 -1.02
N MET A 201 -30.09 -25.57 -0.56
CA MET A 201 -29.25 -24.66 -1.35
C MET A 201 -28.55 -25.41 -2.48
N THR A 202 -28.00 -26.58 -2.17
CA THR A 202 -27.36 -27.46 -3.16
C THR A 202 -28.35 -27.94 -4.21
N ALA A 203 -29.54 -28.39 -3.80
CA ALA A 203 -30.60 -28.84 -4.72
C ALA A 203 -31.04 -27.72 -5.67
N GLU A 204 -31.18 -26.49 -5.17
CA GLU A 204 -31.50 -25.35 -6.01
C GLU A 204 -30.37 -25.05 -7.01
N ALA A 205 -29.09 -25.12 -6.56
CA ALA A 205 -27.95 -24.92 -7.45
C ALA A 205 -27.93 -25.94 -8.61
N GLU A 206 -28.21 -27.21 -8.35
CA GLU A 206 -28.30 -28.25 -9.36
C GLU A 206 -29.49 -28.03 -10.31
N LEU A 207 -30.64 -27.56 -9.79
CA LEU A 207 -31.78 -27.20 -10.61
C LEU A 207 -31.44 -26.05 -11.57
N LEU A 208 -30.85 -24.98 -11.04
CA LEU A 208 -30.45 -23.82 -11.84
C LEU A 208 -29.34 -24.16 -12.84
N HIS A 209 -28.41 -25.03 -12.46
CA HIS A 209 -27.38 -25.55 -13.36
C HIS A 209 -27.99 -26.29 -14.55
N THR A 210 -28.93 -27.21 -14.29
CA THR A 210 -29.60 -27.96 -15.35
C THR A 210 -30.27 -27.03 -16.36
N ARG A 211 -30.96 -25.99 -15.88
CA ARG A 211 -31.64 -25.00 -16.72
C ARG A 211 -30.65 -24.11 -17.47
N ALA A 212 -29.52 -23.74 -16.82
CA ALA A 212 -28.45 -22.97 -17.45
C ALA A 212 -27.80 -23.75 -18.61
N VAL A 213 -27.59 -25.06 -18.44
CA VAL A 213 -27.06 -25.95 -19.49
C VAL A 213 -28.07 -26.08 -20.67
N GLN A 214 -29.36 -26.01 -20.37
CA GLN A 214 -30.44 -26.01 -21.41
C GLN A 214 -30.55 -24.66 -22.14
N GLY A 215 -29.76 -23.64 -21.74
CA GLY A 215 -29.68 -22.35 -22.42
C GLY A 215 -30.66 -21.29 -21.89
N GLU A 216 -31.21 -21.49 -20.69
CA GLU A 216 -32.05 -20.46 -20.08
C GLU A 216 -31.23 -19.21 -19.71
N ASP A 217 -31.86 -18.05 -19.72
CA ASP A 217 -31.22 -16.75 -19.53
C ASP A 217 -30.62 -16.61 -18.13
N PHE A 218 -29.33 -16.31 -18.05
CA PHE A 218 -28.57 -16.19 -16.79
C PHE A 218 -29.07 -15.07 -15.88
N ALA A 219 -29.62 -13.97 -16.44
CA ALA A 219 -30.17 -12.89 -15.61
C ALA A 219 -31.44 -13.32 -14.93
N LYS A 220 -32.28 -14.10 -15.62
CA LYS A 220 -33.49 -14.69 -15.04
C LYS A 220 -33.14 -15.70 -13.94
N LEU A 221 -32.21 -16.63 -14.21
CA LEU A 221 -31.75 -17.64 -13.24
C LEU A 221 -31.08 -16.97 -12.02
N GLN A 222 -30.29 -15.92 -12.23
CA GLN A 222 -29.68 -15.18 -11.12
C GLN A 222 -30.71 -14.49 -10.23
N LYS A 223 -31.79 -13.96 -10.83
CA LYS A 223 -32.88 -13.38 -10.06
C LYS A 223 -33.56 -14.44 -9.21
N GLU A 224 -33.86 -15.62 -9.77
CA GLU A 224 -34.45 -16.73 -9.03
C GLU A 224 -33.53 -17.21 -7.90
N ALA A 225 -32.22 -17.30 -8.14
CA ALA A 225 -31.23 -17.63 -7.12
C ALA A 225 -31.24 -16.63 -5.94
N TYR A 226 -31.38 -15.35 -6.22
CA TYR A 226 -31.46 -14.31 -5.19
C TYR A 226 -32.80 -14.38 -4.42
N ASP A 227 -33.90 -14.55 -5.13
CA ASP A 227 -35.22 -14.71 -4.52
C ASP A 227 -35.23 -15.95 -3.60
N PHE A 228 -34.63 -17.05 -4.06
CA PHE A 228 -34.47 -18.28 -3.28
C PHE A 228 -33.61 -18.05 -2.03
N ALA A 229 -32.48 -17.35 -2.15
CA ALA A 229 -31.57 -17.07 -1.04
C ALA A 229 -32.06 -15.93 -0.13
N GLY A 230 -33.26 -15.39 -0.35
CA GLY A 230 -33.79 -14.28 0.46
C GLY A 230 -33.02 -12.99 0.34
N VAL A 231 -32.36 -12.75 -0.79
CA VAL A 231 -31.68 -11.49 -1.08
C VAL A 231 -32.72 -10.44 -1.45
N SER A 232 -33.17 -9.65 -0.47
CA SER A 232 -34.15 -8.58 -0.66
C SER A 232 -33.46 -7.31 -1.16
N GLY A 233 -34.05 -6.62 -2.12
CA GLY A 233 -33.66 -5.29 -2.60
C GLY A 233 -33.54 -5.22 -4.12
N ASP A 234 -33.43 -4.00 -4.65
CA ASP A 234 -33.14 -3.66 -6.05
C ASP A 234 -31.70 -4.07 -6.48
N SER A 235 -31.18 -5.18 -5.97
CA SER A 235 -29.95 -5.76 -6.45
C SER A 235 -30.22 -6.28 -7.85
N GLU A 236 -30.07 -5.40 -8.83
CA GLU A 236 -30.17 -5.74 -10.24
C GLU A 236 -29.28 -6.96 -10.48
N ALA A 237 -29.89 -8.05 -10.85
CA ALA A 237 -29.15 -9.28 -11.16
C ALA A 237 -28.17 -9.02 -12.32
N LYS A 238 -26.90 -8.84 -11.99
CA LYS A 238 -25.84 -8.60 -12.97
C LYS A 238 -25.04 -9.88 -13.17
N PRO A 239 -25.47 -10.82 -14.01
CA PRO A 239 -24.74 -12.06 -14.22
C PRO A 239 -23.41 -11.82 -14.93
N LYS A 240 -23.31 -10.78 -15.77
CA LYS A 240 -22.08 -10.49 -16.54
C LYS A 240 -20.99 -9.92 -15.65
N LEU A 241 -19.89 -10.66 -15.51
CA LEU A 241 -18.71 -10.26 -14.75
C LEU A 241 -17.72 -9.41 -15.58
N GLY A 242 -17.95 -9.30 -16.91
CA GLY A 242 -17.00 -8.68 -17.81
C GLY A 242 -15.76 -9.52 -18.04
N LYS A 243 -14.67 -8.87 -18.46
CA LYS A 243 -13.40 -9.54 -18.76
C LYS A 243 -12.61 -9.78 -17.49
N MET A 244 -12.27 -11.03 -17.22
CA MET A 244 -11.56 -11.45 -16.03
C MET A 244 -10.33 -12.27 -16.39
N ARG A 245 -9.25 -12.11 -15.65
CA ARG A 245 -8.06 -12.97 -15.70
C ARG A 245 -8.14 -14.05 -14.64
N ARG A 246 -7.39 -15.13 -14.80
CA ARG A 246 -7.34 -16.27 -13.85
C ARG A 246 -7.13 -15.82 -12.40
N ARG A 247 -6.32 -14.79 -12.17
CA ARG A 247 -6.09 -14.19 -10.83
C ARG A 247 -7.27 -13.40 -10.27
N GLY A 248 -8.27 -13.10 -11.08
CA GLY A 248 -9.48 -12.37 -10.65
C GLY A 248 -10.55 -13.25 -10.04
N LEU A 249 -10.38 -14.57 -10.07
CA LEU A 249 -11.27 -15.55 -9.42
C LEU A 249 -10.55 -16.22 -8.26
N PRO A 250 -11.29 -16.69 -7.22
CA PRO A 250 -10.73 -17.55 -6.19
C PRO A 250 -10.06 -18.80 -6.79
N PRO A 251 -9.00 -19.34 -6.19
CA PRO A 251 -8.34 -20.55 -6.70
C PRO A 251 -9.27 -21.74 -6.89
N THR A 252 -10.29 -21.87 -6.04
CA THR A 252 -11.33 -22.92 -6.11
C THR A 252 -12.18 -22.82 -7.38
N HIS A 253 -12.26 -21.63 -8.00
CA HIS A 253 -13.02 -21.37 -9.22
C HIS A 253 -12.14 -21.38 -10.48
N ALA A 254 -10.86 -21.70 -10.37
CA ALA A 254 -9.90 -21.62 -11.49
C ALA A 254 -10.27 -22.54 -12.68
N ALA A 255 -10.99 -23.64 -12.43
CA ALA A 255 -11.45 -24.56 -13.44
C ALA A 255 -12.37 -23.92 -14.52
N VAL A 256 -12.98 -22.76 -14.18
CA VAL A 256 -13.79 -21.99 -15.14
C VAL A 256 -12.97 -21.54 -16.36
N PHE A 257 -11.66 -21.36 -16.20
CA PHE A 257 -10.75 -21.02 -17.31
C PHE A 257 -10.48 -22.18 -18.26
N ASP A 258 -10.87 -23.39 -17.92
CA ASP A 258 -10.69 -24.57 -18.78
C ASP A 258 -11.94 -24.90 -19.62
N LEU A 259 -13.05 -24.14 -19.38
CA LEU A 259 -14.29 -24.27 -20.16
C LEU A 259 -14.08 -23.87 -21.63
N LYS A 260 -14.89 -24.45 -22.51
CA LYS A 260 -15.02 -23.98 -23.90
C LYS A 260 -15.97 -22.78 -23.96
N VAL A 261 -15.80 -21.94 -24.99
CA VAL A 261 -16.75 -20.84 -25.24
C VAL A 261 -18.16 -21.38 -25.38
N GLY A 262 -19.12 -20.81 -24.69
CA GLY A 262 -20.51 -21.23 -24.57
C GLY A 262 -20.78 -22.33 -23.53
N GLN A 263 -19.75 -22.94 -22.96
CA GLN A 263 -19.91 -23.99 -21.95
C GLN A 263 -20.27 -23.41 -20.58
N VAL A 264 -21.17 -24.11 -19.88
CA VAL A 264 -21.53 -23.87 -18.48
C VAL A 264 -20.67 -24.77 -17.59
N SER A 265 -20.20 -24.25 -16.45
CA SER A 265 -19.45 -25.02 -15.46
C SER A 265 -20.35 -25.94 -14.66
N GLU A 266 -19.79 -26.97 -14.05
CA GLU A 266 -20.43 -27.64 -12.91
C GLU A 266 -20.68 -26.63 -11.77
N VAL A 267 -21.53 -27.01 -10.81
CA VAL A 267 -21.76 -26.21 -9.60
C VAL A 267 -20.47 -26.18 -8.78
N ILE A 268 -19.95 -24.98 -8.50
CA ILE A 268 -18.80 -24.77 -7.64
C ILE A 268 -19.30 -24.25 -6.31
N SER A 269 -19.00 -24.96 -5.24
CA SER A 269 -19.44 -24.61 -3.89
C SER A 269 -18.26 -24.20 -3.01
N ASP A 270 -18.42 -23.09 -2.26
CA ASP A 270 -17.49 -22.65 -1.24
C ASP A 270 -18.24 -22.10 -0.01
N ALA A 271 -17.53 -21.58 0.99
CA ALA A 271 -18.11 -21.04 2.22
C ALA A 271 -19.06 -19.85 1.96
N THR A 272 -18.98 -19.19 0.79
CA THR A 272 -19.76 -17.99 0.46
C THR A 272 -21.00 -18.31 -0.37
N GLY A 273 -21.11 -19.50 -0.95
CA GLY A 273 -22.27 -19.94 -1.69
C GLY A 273 -21.98 -20.97 -2.80
N HIS A 274 -22.97 -21.10 -3.69
CA HIS A 274 -22.89 -21.96 -4.87
C HIS A 274 -22.82 -21.09 -6.13
N TYR A 275 -21.98 -21.48 -7.08
CA TYR A 275 -21.64 -20.70 -8.25
C TYR A 275 -21.76 -21.54 -9.53
N ILE A 276 -22.38 -20.98 -10.54
CA ILE A 276 -22.46 -21.56 -11.88
C ILE A 276 -21.93 -20.51 -12.85
N TYR A 277 -20.97 -20.87 -13.67
CA TYR A 277 -20.35 -19.96 -14.64
C TYR A 277 -20.63 -20.39 -16.05
N LYS A 278 -20.71 -19.41 -16.96
CA LYS A 278 -20.71 -19.65 -18.40
C LYS A 278 -19.59 -18.82 -19.02
N LEU A 279 -18.80 -19.44 -19.88
CA LEU A 279 -17.75 -18.77 -20.61
C LEU A 279 -18.32 -18.21 -21.92
N ASP A 280 -18.45 -16.88 -22.00
CA ASP A 280 -18.97 -16.23 -23.21
C ASP A 280 -17.90 -15.99 -24.27
N ALA A 281 -16.70 -15.60 -23.85
CA ALA A 281 -15.58 -15.34 -24.76
C ALA A 281 -14.23 -15.56 -24.08
N ARG A 282 -13.22 -15.83 -24.91
CA ARG A 282 -11.83 -15.97 -24.52
C ARG A 282 -10.96 -15.18 -25.47
N GLU A 283 -10.07 -14.36 -24.94
CA GLU A 283 -9.15 -13.55 -25.74
C GLU A 283 -7.83 -13.32 -25.01
N ILE A 284 -6.81 -12.91 -25.74
CA ILE A 284 -5.58 -12.39 -25.16
C ILE A 284 -5.74 -10.87 -25.04
N ALA A 285 -5.52 -10.33 -23.84
CA ALA A 285 -5.57 -8.90 -23.62
C ALA A 285 -4.56 -8.18 -24.54
N PRO A 286 -4.96 -7.13 -25.28
CA PRO A 286 -4.07 -6.44 -26.19
C PRO A 286 -2.90 -5.79 -25.45
N LEU A 287 -1.73 -5.72 -26.11
CA LEU A 287 -0.49 -5.19 -25.53
C LEU A 287 -0.69 -3.84 -24.83
N ASP A 288 -1.42 -2.91 -25.45
CA ASP A 288 -1.63 -1.58 -24.89
C ASP A 288 -2.32 -1.61 -23.52
N SER A 289 -3.24 -2.57 -23.30
CA SER A 289 -3.95 -2.72 -22.03
C SER A 289 -3.08 -3.31 -20.91
N VAL A 290 -1.98 -3.98 -21.25
CA VAL A 290 -1.08 -4.68 -20.32
C VAL A 290 0.32 -4.09 -20.28
N LYS A 291 0.61 -3.08 -21.13
CA LYS A 291 1.92 -2.44 -21.26
C LYS A 291 2.46 -1.94 -19.92
N VAL A 292 1.63 -1.28 -19.11
CA VAL A 292 2.02 -0.75 -17.81
C VAL A 292 2.40 -1.89 -16.83
N GLU A 293 1.61 -2.95 -16.82
CA GLU A 293 1.87 -4.14 -15.99
C GLU A 293 3.19 -4.83 -16.40
N ILE A 294 3.40 -5.04 -17.70
CA ILE A 294 4.63 -5.65 -18.22
C ILE A 294 5.85 -4.78 -17.89
N THR A 295 5.74 -3.48 -18.12
CA THR A 295 6.81 -2.53 -17.78
C THR A 295 7.18 -2.59 -16.31
N GLY A 296 6.17 -2.61 -15.42
CA GLY A 296 6.38 -2.74 -13.98
C GLY A 296 7.10 -4.05 -13.61
N ARG A 297 6.67 -5.17 -14.20
CA ARG A 297 7.28 -6.49 -13.97
C ARG A 297 8.74 -6.54 -14.47
N LEU A 298 9.01 -6.00 -15.65
CA LEU A 298 10.37 -5.95 -16.19
C LEU A 298 11.30 -5.06 -15.35
N ARG A 299 10.82 -3.93 -14.83
CA ARG A 299 11.56 -3.10 -13.88
C ARG A 299 11.93 -3.88 -12.62
N GLN A 300 10.96 -4.55 -12.04
CA GLN A 300 11.18 -5.37 -10.85
C GLN A 300 12.21 -6.47 -11.13
N GLN A 301 12.04 -7.26 -12.19
CA GLN A 301 12.96 -8.33 -12.56
C GLN A 301 14.38 -7.83 -12.81
N ARG A 302 14.55 -6.66 -13.43
CA ARG A 302 15.87 -6.04 -13.65
C ARG A 302 16.51 -5.66 -12.31
N THR A 303 15.76 -5.01 -11.43
CA THR A 303 16.24 -4.64 -10.09
C THR A 303 16.65 -5.88 -9.31
N GLU A 304 15.79 -6.89 -9.25
CA GLU A 304 16.06 -8.16 -8.55
C GLU A 304 17.31 -8.86 -9.09
N LYS A 305 17.48 -8.91 -10.41
CA LYS A 305 18.65 -9.50 -11.06
C LYS A 305 19.95 -8.79 -10.67
N VAL A 306 19.94 -7.46 -10.65
CA VAL A 306 21.12 -6.68 -10.25
C VAL A 306 21.41 -6.86 -8.77
N VAL A 307 20.40 -6.77 -7.90
CA VAL A 307 20.55 -7.04 -6.46
C VAL A 307 21.12 -8.44 -6.22
N GLN A 308 20.58 -9.43 -6.89
CA GLN A 308 21.08 -10.81 -6.79
C GLN A 308 22.53 -10.93 -7.26
N SER A 309 22.91 -10.28 -8.35
CA SER A 309 24.30 -10.29 -8.83
C SER A 309 25.27 -9.63 -7.85
N ILE A 310 24.83 -8.60 -7.11
CA ILE A 310 25.61 -7.95 -6.05
C ILE A 310 25.78 -8.89 -4.86
N GLN A 311 24.74 -9.64 -4.50
CA GLN A 311 24.73 -10.52 -3.32
C GLN A 311 25.40 -11.87 -3.57
N GLN A 312 25.37 -12.37 -4.81
CA GLN A 312 25.85 -13.70 -5.18
C GLN A 312 27.29 -14.03 -4.76
N PRO A 313 28.26 -13.08 -4.79
CA PRO A 313 29.62 -13.35 -4.34
C PRO A 313 29.78 -13.55 -2.83
N PHE A 314 28.75 -13.20 -2.05
CA PHE A 314 28.81 -13.23 -0.59
C PHE A 314 28.06 -14.44 -0.05
N THR A 315 28.66 -15.09 0.94
CA THR A 315 28.03 -16.17 1.71
C THR A 315 27.84 -15.70 3.15
N THR A 316 26.68 -16.01 3.72
CA THR A 316 26.38 -15.69 5.11
C THR A 316 26.21 -16.98 5.89
N ASP A 317 27.06 -17.15 6.92
CA ASP A 317 26.91 -18.22 7.91
C ASP A 317 26.35 -17.63 9.20
N ILE A 318 25.18 -18.11 9.62
CA ILE A 318 24.49 -17.66 10.82
C ILE A 318 24.63 -18.73 11.89
N ASN A 319 25.24 -18.37 13.02
CA ASN A 319 25.39 -19.28 14.15
C ASN A 319 24.03 -19.58 14.80
N GLN A 320 23.44 -20.70 14.43
CA GLN A 320 22.15 -21.17 14.90
C GLN A 320 22.08 -21.40 16.42
N LYS A 321 23.24 -21.65 17.07
CA LYS A 321 23.28 -21.78 18.53
C LYS A 321 23.07 -20.45 19.24
N TYR A 322 23.44 -19.35 18.59
CA TYR A 322 23.27 -18.00 19.13
C TYR A 322 21.87 -17.43 18.81
N PHE A 323 21.42 -17.57 17.57
CA PHE A 323 20.15 -16.96 17.11
C PHE A 323 18.92 -17.87 17.36
N GLY A 324 19.12 -19.15 17.65
CA GLY A 324 18.05 -20.14 17.69
C GLY A 324 17.68 -20.65 16.29
N ALA A 325 17.05 -21.80 16.23
CA ALA A 325 16.46 -22.31 14.99
C ALA A 325 15.22 -21.46 14.62
N VAL A 326 15.14 -20.99 13.39
CA VAL A 326 13.91 -20.41 12.85
C VAL A 326 12.89 -21.54 12.80
N LYS A 327 11.80 -21.43 13.57
CA LYS A 327 10.63 -22.32 13.34
C LYS A 327 10.06 -21.90 12.00
N GLU A 328 10.09 -22.80 11.03
CA GLU A 328 9.24 -22.65 9.84
C GLU A 328 7.80 -22.74 10.35
N ASP A 329 7.07 -21.62 10.32
CA ASP A 329 5.64 -21.63 10.55
C ASP A 329 5.01 -22.35 9.36
N ASP A 330 4.34 -23.48 9.64
CA ASP A 330 3.55 -24.30 8.71
C ASP A 330 2.35 -23.54 8.14
#